data_b9b3408b8e3eb488262d76e20abc3354
#
_entry.id   b9b3408b8e3eb488262d76e20abc3354
#
_cell.length_a   1.000
_cell.length_b   1.000
_cell.length_c   1.000
_cell.angle_alpha   90.00
_cell.angle_beta   90.00
_cell.angle_gamma   90.00
#
_symmetry.space_group_name_H-M   'P 1'
#
loop_
_entity.id
_entity.type
_entity.pdbx_description
1 polymer ?
#
loop_
_entity_poly.entity_id
_entity_poly.type
_entity_poly.pdbx_seq_one_letter_code
_entity_poly.pdbx_strand_id
1 'polypeptide(L)'
;MLKVHCIPQKILYENMSDDYKVLSCKYIDSSEEMELSKYNSFTLSGENLGSLILNQEAHLIIQKAENSKYPNSYLMLMYDGIDTTSGIHVESKYELEILCRLMELSQAKNINKAYPNFVEKVLNDQIDDINYKKIYNVGEKRLNSYIEKIKKDCISIIFFPVLNKYGIKTGGDINKIIKKYESTSVFEREFEKNPYYIYIDLLNYSFSKADRMVLNLIPAFEDSLYRCEYGILEILKQNEDNGDTKIKIPLLLSVLKELVPQSYHYAKQVITNNPKIFYNKETLYTSKMTTWENEVYIAENIVDRIVETNSFNNICINWDQFKKNEEENFDYTEEQCNFLKLIASGNKVVMLNGPAGTGKSQTTKAIVRMLEYYNFSYTLLAPTGIASTRLKEATSRESSTIHMYLAKEKEPTNYYIIDEFSMVGVNLLADLLRTIPSDSNLIFICDNAQLASISCGNVLQDMLNANIIPNVTLTKVFRYGIGGIATISTDVRQGNINHINEQYNDFVYIENQNYNEQISVLIEQYDRLIEKGYTYKD
;
A
#
# COMPACT_ATOMS: atom_id res chain seq x y z
N MET A 1 -30.29 -16.24 15.99
CA MET A 1 -30.36 -14.95 15.27
C MET A 1 -31.76 -14.43 15.35
N LEU A 2 -31.94 -13.20 15.75
CA LEU A 2 -33.26 -12.60 15.95
C LEU A 2 -33.49 -11.54 14.87
N LYS A 3 -34.67 -11.54 14.27
CA LYS A 3 -35.13 -10.45 13.42
C LYS A 3 -35.88 -9.48 14.30
N VAL A 4 -35.52 -8.22 14.27
CA VAL A 4 -36.14 -7.18 15.11
C VAL A 4 -36.53 -5.98 14.28
N HIS A 5 -37.72 -5.49 14.53
CA HIS A 5 -38.20 -4.20 14.09
C HIS A 5 -38.08 -3.21 15.25
N CYS A 6 -37.33 -2.13 15.06
CA CYS A 6 -37.02 -1.20 16.13
C CYS A 6 -36.82 0.23 15.63
N ILE A 7 -36.71 1.17 16.57
CA ILE A 7 -36.37 2.57 16.29
C ILE A 7 -35.10 2.92 17.08
N PRO A 8 -33.93 3.13 16.42
CA PRO A 8 -32.75 3.67 17.07
C PRO A 8 -33.05 5.06 17.64
N GLN A 9 -32.81 5.24 18.93
CA GLN A 9 -33.21 6.51 19.61
C GLN A 9 -32.03 7.39 20.01
N LYS A 10 -30.92 6.77 20.44
CA LYS A 10 -29.78 7.48 21.00
C LYS A 10 -28.47 6.72 20.82
N ILE A 11 -27.41 7.45 20.48
CA ILE A 11 -26.05 6.95 20.54
C ILE A 11 -25.60 6.96 22.01
N LEU A 12 -25.23 5.81 22.54
CA LEU A 12 -24.73 5.66 23.90
C LEU A 12 -23.20 5.71 23.95
N TYR A 13 -22.54 5.21 22.89
CA TYR A 13 -21.09 5.23 22.72
C TYR A 13 -20.74 5.22 21.24
N GLU A 14 -19.67 5.88 20.87
CA GLU A 14 -19.12 5.92 19.51
C GLU A 14 -17.60 5.96 19.58
N ASN A 15 -16.93 5.09 18.81
CA ASN A 15 -15.49 5.12 18.62
C ASN A 15 -15.20 5.43 17.15
N MET A 16 -14.56 6.58 16.89
CA MET A 16 -14.29 7.06 15.54
C MET A 16 -13.15 6.30 14.84
N SER A 17 -12.34 5.52 15.56
CA SER A 17 -11.19 4.82 14.97
C SER A 17 -11.57 3.52 14.27
N ASP A 18 -12.63 2.85 14.69
CA ASP A 18 -13.07 1.54 14.22
C ASP A 18 -14.55 1.46 13.83
N ASP A 19 -15.21 2.62 13.71
CA ASP A 19 -16.64 2.77 13.37
C ASP A 19 -17.59 1.98 14.30
N TYR A 20 -17.13 1.62 15.50
CA TYR A 20 -17.92 0.89 16.48
C TYR A 20 -18.85 1.82 17.25
N LYS A 21 -20.14 1.50 17.25
CA LYS A 21 -21.18 2.27 17.97
C LYS A 21 -21.99 1.39 18.89
N VAL A 22 -22.59 2.04 19.88
CA VAL A 22 -23.59 1.45 20.76
C VAL A 22 -24.80 2.36 20.77
N LEU A 23 -25.96 1.82 20.38
CA LEU A 23 -27.23 2.55 20.29
C LEU A 23 -28.22 2.03 21.31
N SER A 24 -29.09 2.89 21.78
CA SER A 24 -30.33 2.50 22.44
C SER A 24 -31.45 2.47 21.42
N CYS A 25 -32.13 1.33 21.29
CA CYS A 25 -33.21 1.10 20.35
C CYS A 25 -34.51 0.83 21.07
N LYS A 26 -35.59 1.50 20.63
CA LYS A 26 -36.94 1.20 21.07
C LYS A 26 -37.45 -0.02 20.30
N TYR A 27 -37.93 -1.02 21.01
CA TYR A 27 -38.49 -2.23 20.44
C TYR A 27 -39.88 -2.00 19.85
N ILE A 28 -40.16 -2.56 18.70
CA ILE A 28 -41.49 -2.59 18.08
C ILE A 28 -41.99 -4.04 18.01
N ASP A 29 -41.23 -4.92 17.33
CA ASP A 29 -41.57 -6.31 17.10
C ASP A 29 -40.31 -7.16 16.84
N SER A 30 -40.40 -8.49 17.01
CA SER A 30 -39.31 -9.43 16.71
C SER A 30 -39.82 -10.84 16.38
N SER A 31 -38.99 -11.63 15.68
CA SER A 31 -39.28 -13.00 15.30
C SER A 31 -39.41 -13.99 16.48
N GLU A 32 -38.79 -13.65 17.61
CA GLU A 32 -38.80 -14.45 18.85
C GLU A 32 -38.78 -13.53 20.08
N GLU A 33 -39.05 -14.06 21.27
CA GLU A 33 -38.97 -13.29 22.51
C GLU A 33 -37.55 -12.73 22.77
N MET A 34 -37.50 -11.43 23.11
CA MET A 34 -36.27 -10.70 23.40
C MET A 34 -36.24 -10.25 24.86
N GLU A 35 -35.04 -10.23 25.44
CA GLU A 35 -34.82 -9.56 26.71
C GLU A 35 -34.80 -8.04 26.51
N LEU A 36 -35.80 -7.38 27.06
CA LEU A 36 -35.96 -5.92 26.95
C LEU A 36 -35.77 -5.26 28.31
N SER A 37 -35.42 -3.97 28.28
CA SER A 37 -35.46 -3.13 29.48
C SER A 37 -36.89 -2.88 29.94
N LYS A 38 -37.05 -2.38 31.18
CA LYS A 38 -38.35 -1.95 31.71
C LYS A 38 -39.02 -0.83 30.89
N TYR A 39 -38.28 -0.23 29.94
CA TYR A 39 -38.78 0.84 29.06
C TYR A 39 -39.03 0.33 27.63
N ASN A 40 -39.17 -0.98 27.46
CA ASN A 40 -39.37 -1.62 26.15
C ASN A 40 -38.28 -1.24 25.13
N SER A 41 -37.00 -1.25 25.57
CA SER A 41 -35.85 -0.91 24.77
C SER A 41 -34.71 -1.94 24.96
N PHE A 42 -33.80 -2.00 24.01
CA PHE A 42 -32.60 -2.83 24.06
C PHE A 42 -31.38 -2.04 23.58
N THR A 43 -30.21 -2.55 23.87
CA THR A 43 -28.94 -1.96 23.47
C THR A 43 -28.42 -2.71 22.25
N LEU A 44 -28.11 -1.99 21.18
CA LEU A 44 -27.56 -2.51 19.96
C LEU A 44 -26.12 -2.03 19.81
N SER A 45 -25.19 -2.94 19.56
CA SER A 45 -23.78 -2.64 19.36
C SER A 45 -23.25 -3.27 18.07
N GLY A 46 -22.23 -2.69 17.46
CA GLY A 46 -21.55 -3.22 16.28
C GLY A 46 -20.75 -2.19 15.53
N GLU A 47 -19.94 -2.66 14.62
CA GLU A 47 -19.35 -1.88 13.55
C GLU A 47 -20.44 -1.61 12.50
N ASN A 48 -20.41 -0.49 11.79
CA ASN A 48 -21.39 -0.13 10.74
C ASN A 48 -22.80 0.24 11.22
N LEU A 49 -22.96 0.71 12.44
CA LEU A 49 -24.24 1.28 12.90
C LEU A 49 -24.50 2.72 12.39
N GLY A 50 -23.57 3.26 11.60
CA GLY A 50 -23.64 4.64 11.08
C GLY A 50 -24.78 4.91 10.10
N SER A 51 -25.30 3.87 9.45
CA SER A 51 -26.43 3.94 8.52
C SER A 51 -27.79 4.00 9.22
N LEU A 52 -27.86 3.62 10.48
CA LEU A 52 -29.10 3.69 11.23
C LEU A 52 -29.43 5.15 11.54
N ILE A 53 -30.50 5.63 10.93
CA ILE A 53 -30.97 7.00 11.15
C ILE A 53 -31.75 7.03 12.47
N LEU A 54 -31.33 7.91 13.39
CA LEU A 54 -32.00 8.06 14.66
C LEU A 54 -33.48 8.50 14.47
N ASN A 55 -34.35 7.88 15.24
CA ASN A 55 -35.80 8.11 15.22
C ASN A 55 -36.53 7.67 13.93
N GLN A 56 -35.89 6.81 13.11
CA GLN A 56 -36.54 6.10 12.01
C GLN A 56 -36.68 4.62 12.31
N GLU A 57 -37.69 4.00 11.74
CA GLU A 57 -37.88 2.54 11.85
C GLU A 57 -36.80 1.79 11.09
N ALA A 58 -36.29 0.72 11.70
CA ALA A 58 -35.25 -0.13 11.14
C ALA A 58 -35.60 -1.61 11.37
N HIS A 59 -35.43 -2.41 10.33
CA HIS A 59 -35.50 -3.87 10.41
C HIS A 59 -34.09 -4.44 10.44
N LEU A 60 -33.77 -5.19 11.48
CA LEU A 60 -32.41 -5.65 11.77
C LEU A 60 -32.37 -7.16 12.00
N ILE A 61 -31.27 -7.77 11.65
CA ILE A 61 -30.90 -9.11 12.13
C ILE A 61 -29.86 -8.90 13.23
N ILE A 62 -30.19 -9.42 14.43
CA ILE A 62 -29.38 -9.23 15.62
C ILE A 62 -29.08 -10.58 16.28
N GLN A 63 -28.02 -10.59 17.10
CA GLN A 63 -27.67 -11.72 17.95
C GLN A 63 -27.45 -11.23 19.38
N LYS A 64 -27.84 -12.03 20.38
CA LYS A 64 -27.56 -11.69 21.77
C LYS A 64 -26.05 -11.55 22.00
N ALA A 65 -25.63 -10.46 22.62
CA ALA A 65 -24.22 -10.23 22.90
C ALA A 65 -23.74 -11.16 24.04
N GLU A 66 -22.79 -12.03 23.72
CA GLU A 66 -22.12 -12.86 24.71
C GLU A 66 -21.18 -11.99 25.54
N ASN A 67 -21.12 -12.20 26.86
CA ASN A 67 -20.28 -11.45 27.81
C ASN A 67 -20.61 -9.96 28.03
N SER A 68 -21.82 -9.50 27.67
CA SER A 68 -22.26 -8.15 28.00
C SER A 68 -22.63 -8.04 29.49
N LYS A 69 -22.30 -6.88 30.10
CA LYS A 69 -22.76 -6.52 31.46
C LYS A 69 -24.27 -6.32 31.55
N TYR A 70 -24.94 -6.18 30.43
CA TYR A 70 -26.37 -5.85 30.33
C TYR A 70 -27.13 -6.97 29.63
N PRO A 71 -28.16 -7.56 30.25
CA PRO A 71 -28.88 -8.71 29.69
C PRO A 71 -29.63 -8.38 28.37
N ASN A 72 -29.98 -7.12 28.16
CA ASN A 72 -30.69 -6.64 26.98
C ASN A 72 -29.74 -6.06 25.88
N SER A 73 -28.52 -6.57 25.80
CA SER A 73 -27.55 -6.16 24.77
C SER A 73 -27.49 -7.14 23.62
N TYR A 74 -27.49 -6.60 22.42
CA TYR A 74 -27.47 -7.35 21.17
C TYR A 74 -26.41 -6.78 20.23
N LEU A 75 -25.83 -7.64 19.40
CA LEU A 75 -24.92 -7.27 18.32
C LEU A 75 -25.74 -7.16 17.03
N MET A 76 -25.55 -6.10 16.28
CA MET A 76 -26.10 -5.99 14.93
C MET A 76 -25.29 -6.90 14.00
N LEU A 77 -25.98 -7.79 13.31
CA LEU A 77 -25.41 -8.63 12.28
C LEU A 77 -25.67 -8.06 10.88
N MET A 78 -26.89 -7.49 10.68
CA MET A 78 -27.27 -6.97 9.38
C MET A 78 -28.41 -5.94 9.50
N TYR A 79 -28.39 -4.93 8.64
CA TYR A 79 -29.52 -4.05 8.38
C TYR A 79 -30.40 -4.72 7.30
N ASP A 80 -31.64 -4.96 7.62
CA ASP A 80 -32.55 -5.62 6.70
C ASP A 80 -33.59 -4.62 6.18
N GLY A 81 -33.36 -4.11 4.99
CA GLY A 81 -34.37 -3.38 4.21
C GLY A 81 -35.28 -4.29 3.42
N ILE A 82 -35.19 -5.61 3.63
CA ILE A 82 -36.00 -6.63 2.95
C ILE A 82 -37.12 -7.07 3.87
N ASP A 83 -38.29 -7.25 3.30
CA ASP A 83 -39.47 -7.80 3.95
C ASP A 83 -39.17 -9.20 4.55
N THR A 84 -38.93 -9.25 5.86
CA THR A 84 -38.40 -10.42 6.58
C THR A 84 -39.48 -11.43 6.95
N THR A 85 -40.71 -11.21 6.55
CA THR A 85 -41.82 -12.19 6.77
C THR A 85 -41.67 -13.49 5.99
N SER A 86 -40.81 -13.50 4.96
CA SER A 86 -40.62 -14.66 4.05
C SER A 86 -39.44 -15.59 4.38
N GLY A 87 -38.64 -15.33 5.44
CA GLY A 87 -37.43 -16.12 5.75
C GLY A 87 -36.23 -15.81 4.82
N ILE A 88 -35.05 -16.31 5.20
CA ILE A 88 -33.84 -16.22 4.33
C ILE A 88 -33.99 -17.30 3.25
N HIS A 89 -34.03 -16.89 1.99
CA HIS A 89 -34.10 -17.82 0.86
C HIS A 89 -32.74 -17.95 0.18
N VAL A 90 -32.27 -19.20 -0.01
CA VAL A 90 -31.06 -19.54 -0.74
C VAL A 90 -31.43 -20.29 -2.00
N GLU A 91 -31.20 -19.71 -3.17
CA GLU A 91 -31.50 -20.41 -4.42
C GLU A 91 -30.70 -21.72 -4.51
N SER A 92 -31.40 -22.83 -4.87
CA SER A 92 -30.82 -24.19 -4.92
C SER A 92 -29.52 -24.29 -5.73
N LYS A 93 -29.35 -23.44 -6.75
CA LYS A 93 -28.11 -23.40 -7.56
C LYS A 93 -26.87 -22.95 -6.76
N TYR A 94 -27.05 -22.18 -5.67
CA TYR A 94 -25.95 -21.68 -4.82
C TYR A 94 -25.69 -22.57 -3.60
N GLU A 95 -26.62 -23.44 -3.20
CA GLU A 95 -26.48 -24.29 -2.03
C GLU A 95 -25.19 -25.10 -2.03
N LEU A 96 -24.93 -25.84 -3.11
CA LEU A 96 -23.71 -26.64 -3.23
C LEU A 96 -22.43 -25.75 -3.24
N GLU A 97 -22.48 -24.61 -3.90
CA GLU A 97 -21.33 -23.70 -4.00
C GLU A 97 -20.98 -23.08 -2.63
N ILE A 98 -22.00 -22.71 -1.86
CA ILE A 98 -21.84 -22.23 -0.48
C ILE A 98 -21.24 -23.34 0.39
N LEU A 99 -21.78 -24.55 0.33
CA LEU A 99 -21.26 -25.69 1.09
C LEU A 99 -19.79 -26.00 0.75
N CYS A 100 -19.42 -25.94 -0.53
CA CYS A 100 -18.03 -26.16 -0.97
C CYS A 100 -17.04 -25.11 -0.44
N ARG A 101 -17.50 -23.95 0.01
CA ARG A 101 -16.64 -22.94 0.66
C ARG A 101 -16.40 -23.24 2.13
N LEU A 102 -17.31 -23.90 2.79
CA LEU A 102 -17.29 -24.15 4.22
C LEU A 102 -16.73 -25.53 4.58
N MET A 103 -16.71 -26.47 3.62
CA MET A 103 -16.32 -27.86 3.85
C MET A 103 -15.73 -28.52 2.59
N GLU A 104 -15.22 -29.74 2.75
CA GLU A 104 -14.69 -30.53 1.63
C GLU A 104 -15.76 -30.88 0.58
N LEU A 105 -15.39 -30.87 -0.69
CA LEU A 105 -16.29 -31.11 -1.83
C LEU A 105 -17.09 -32.40 -1.71
N SER A 106 -16.49 -33.47 -1.21
CA SER A 106 -17.14 -34.76 -1.02
C SER A 106 -18.29 -34.69 0.00
N GLN A 107 -18.08 -33.99 1.10
CA GLN A 107 -19.04 -33.79 2.17
C GLN A 107 -20.13 -32.81 1.76
N ALA A 108 -19.77 -31.73 1.09
CA ALA A 108 -20.70 -30.76 0.51
C ALA A 108 -21.69 -31.45 -0.44
N LYS A 109 -21.22 -32.32 -1.35
CA LYS A 109 -22.06 -33.11 -2.25
C LYS A 109 -23.00 -34.06 -1.51
N ASN A 110 -22.52 -34.74 -0.47
CA ASN A 110 -23.31 -35.66 0.32
C ASN A 110 -24.43 -34.94 1.09
N ILE A 111 -24.11 -33.79 1.68
CA ILE A 111 -25.11 -32.95 2.38
C ILE A 111 -26.14 -32.41 1.38
N ASN A 112 -25.69 -31.82 0.27
CA ASN A 112 -26.60 -31.26 -0.73
C ASN A 112 -27.50 -32.32 -1.38
N LYS A 113 -27.01 -33.55 -1.53
CA LYS A 113 -27.84 -34.69 -2.03
C LYS A 113 -28.91 -35.09 -1.03
N ALA A 114 -28.62 -35.10 0.26
CA ALA A 114 -29.55 -35.45 1.31
C ALA A 114 -30.54 -34.31 1.62
N TYR A 115 -30.07 -33.09 1.57
CA TYR A 115 -30.80 -31.85 1.88
C TYR A 115 -30.42 -30.75 0.88
N PRO A 116 -31.12 -30.62 -0.26
CA PRO A 116 -30.85 -29.61 -1.28
C PRO A 116 -31.00 -28.16 -0.81
N ASN A 117 -31.67 -27.95 0.31
CA ASN A 117 -31.89 -26.66 0.97
C ASN A 117 -31.28 -26.63 2.39
N PHE A 118 -30.12 -27.26 2.58
CA PHE A 118 -29.48 -27.40 3.88
C PHE A 118 -29.08 -26.06 4.49
N VAL A 119 -28.45 -25.19 3.69
CA VAL A 119 -28.00 -23.86 4.14
C VAL A 119 -29.21 -23.01 4.51
N GLU A 120 -30.25 -23.00 3.68
CA GLU A 120 -31.51 -22.29 3.95
C GLU A 120 -32.17 -22.75 5.25
N LYS A 121 -32.24 -24.07 5.48
CA LYS A 121 -32.78 -24.65 6.72
C LYS A 121 -32.00 -24.21 7.96
N VAL A 122 -30.67 -24.22 7.87
CA VAL A 122 -29.79 -23.78 8.98
C VAL A 122 -29.95 -22.30 9.27
N LEU A 123 -30.03 -21.46 8.23
CA LEU A 123 -30.18 -20.00 8.39
C LEU A 123 -31.56 -19.62 8.94
N ASN A 124 -32.58 -20.44 8.70
CA ASN A 124 -33.95 -20.26 9.23
C ASN A 124 -34.21 -21.04 10.53
N ASP A 125 -33.15 -21.55 11.20
CA ASP A 125 -33.22 -22.35 12.44
C ASP A 125 -34.09 -23.64 12.36
N GLN A 126 -34.33 -24.17 11.17
CA GLN A 126 -35.06 -25.42 10.94
C GLN A 126 -34.14 -26.66 11.08
N ILE A 127 -33.37 -26.70 12.16
CA ILE A 127 -32.29 -27.68 12.37
C ILE A 127 -32.89 -29.05 12.80
N ASP A 128 -34.00 -29.05 13.50
CA ASP A 128 -34.68 -30.29 14.00
C ASP A 128 -35.10 -31.22 12.87
N ASP A 129 -35.30 -30.69 11.67
CA ASP A 129 -35.60 -31.45 10.46
C ASP A 129 -34.38 -32.18 9.86
N ILE A 130 -33.17 -31.92 10.35
CA ILE A 130 -31.90 -32.40 9.78
C ILE A 130 -31.42 -33.63 10.56
N ASN A 131 -31.48 -34.82 9.92
CA ASN A 131 -31.01 -36.07 10.50
C ASN A 131 -29.67 -36.48 9.86
N TYR A 132 -28.58 -36.47 10.64
CA TYR A 132 -27.24 -36.84 10.17
C TYR A 132 -27.16 -38.27 9.60
N LYS A 133 -28.01 -39.20 10.06
CA LYS A 133 -28.05 -40.59 9.58
C LYS A 133 -28.46 -40.70 8.10
N LYS A 134 -29.10 -39.67 7.55
CA LYS A 134 -29.44 -39.57 6.12
C LYS A 134 -28.29 -39.08 5.26
N ILE A 135 -27.19 -38.58 5.86
CA ILE A 135 -26.07 -37.98 5.14
C ILE A 135 -24.89 -38.96 5.12
N TYR A 136 -24.53 -39.44 3.94
CA TYR A 136 -23.44 -40.40 3.79
C TYR A 136 -22.08 -39.78 4.24
N ASN A 137 -21.37 -40.54 5.09
CA ASN A 137 -20.02 -40.18 5.61
C ASN A 137 -19.94 -38.85 6.38
N VAL A 138 -21.05 -38.41 7.00
CA VAL A 138 -21.07 -37.22 7.89
C VAL A 138 -21.66 -37.64 9.25
N GLY A 139 -20.81 -37.65 10.28
CA GLY A 139 -21.24 -37.91 11.64
C GLY A 139 -21.77 -36.67 12.34
N GLU A 140 -22.52 -36.88 13.44
CA GLU A 140 -23.20 -35.82 14.20
C GLU A 140 -22.30 -34.67 14.61
N LYS A 141 -21.12 -34.95 15.15
CA LYS A 141 -20.15 -33.91 15.56
C LYS A 141 -19.70 -33.00 14.39
N ARG A 142 -19.52 -33.62 13.20
CA ARG A 142 -19.15 -32.86 11.99
C ARG A 142 -20.31 -32.03 11.48
N LEU A 143 -21.51 -32.60 11.49
CA LEU A 143 -22.71 -31.87 11.08
C LEU A 143 -22.93 -30.63 11.94
N ASN A 144 -22.83 -30.76 13.28
CA ASN A 144 -22.98 -29.64 14.20
C ASN A 144 -21.89 -28.56 13.94
N SER A 145 -20.66 -28.98 13.70
CA SER A 145 -19.59 -28.03 13.34
C SER A 145 -19.89 -27.26 12.03
N TYR A 146 -20.54 -27.90 11.04
CA TYR A 146 -20.93 -27.22 9.81
C TYR A 146 -22.11 -26.28 10.02
N ILE A 147 -23.06 -26.65 10.85
CA ILE A 147 -24.18 -25.78 11.25
C ILE A 147 -23.63 -24.51 11.94
N GLU A 148 -22.71 -24.68 12.88
CA GLU A 148 -22.06 -23.53 13.56
C GLU A 148 -21.30 -22.62 12.58
N LYS A 149 -20.57 -23.19 11.62
CA LYS A 149 -19.89 -22.40 10.58
C LYS A 149 -20.87 -21.62 9.72
N ILE A 150 -21.96 -22.23 9.28
CA ILE A 150 -22.99 -21.56 8.49
C ILE A 150 -23.60 -20.40 9.29
N LYS A 151 -23.92 -20.62 10.55
CA LYS A 151 -24.46 -19.57 11.43
C LYS A 151 -23.46 -18.43 11.64
N LYS A 152 -22.17 -18.76 11.79
CA LYS A 152 -21.11 -17.77 11.96
C LYS A 152 -20.89 -16.93 10.69
N ASP A 153 -20.95 -17.56 9.51
CA ASP A 153 -20.68 -16.93 8.22
C ASP A 153 -21.97 -16.47 7.50
N CYS A 154 -23.07 -16.35 8.22
CA CYS A 154 -24.40 -16.07 7.64
C CYS A 154 -24.44 -14.84 6.73
N ILE A 155 -23.77 -13.74 7.11
CA ILE A 155 -23.71 -12.51 6.30
C ILE A 155 -23.03 -12.78 4.97
N SER A 156 -21.88 -13.44 4.98
CA SER A 156 -21.15 -13.81 3.74
C SER A 156 -22.01 -14.72 2.84
N ILE A 157 -22.80 -15.60 3.44
CA ILE A 157 -23.69 -16.51 2.72
C ILE A 157 -24.84 -15.74 2.05
N ILE A 158 -25.43 -14.77 2.73
CA ILE A 158 -26.52 -13.93 2.20
C ILE A 158 -26.00 -13.03 1.06
N PHE A 159 -24.82 -12.45 1.22
CA PHE A 159 -24.22 -11.61 0.19
C PHE A 159 -23.75 -12.41 -1.04
N PHE A 160 -23.37 -13.66 -0.86
CA PHE A 160 -22.73 -14.45 -1.90
C PHE A 160 -23.55 -14.58 -3.21
N PRO A 161 -24.85 -14.93 -3.21
CA PRO A 161 -25.64 -15.02 -4.44
C PRO A 161 -25.68 -13.71 -5.22
N VAL A 162 -25.83 -12.60 -4.51
CA VAL A 162 -25.83 -11.27 -5.10
C VAL A 162 -24.45 -10.93 -5.69
N LEU A 163 -23.39 -11.09 -4.91
CA LEU A 163 -22.04 -10.78 -5.36
C LEU A 163 -21.56 -11.68 -6.51
N ASN A 164 -22.00 -12.94 -6.53
CA ASN A 164 -21.69 -13.85 -7.63
C ASN A 164 -22.28 -13.38 -8.97
N LYS A 165 -23.47 -12.76 -8.97
CA LYS A 165 -24.09 -12.11 -10.15
C LYS A 165 -23.14 -11.06 -10.75
N TYR A 166 -22.40 -10.36 -9.92
CA TYR A 166 -21.41 -9.33 -10.31
C TYR A 166 -19.99 -9.90 -10.47
N GLY A 167 -19.82 -11.22 -10.47
CA GLY A 167 -18.52 -11.87 -10.66
C GLY A 167 -17.56 -11.74 -9.47
N ILE A 168 -18.04 -11.34 -8.30
CA ILE A 168 -17.27 -11.22 -7.06
C ILE A 168 -17.40 -12.54 -6.29
N LYS A 169 -16.33 -13.34 -6.30
CA LYS A 169 -16.37 -14.74 -5.83
C LYS A 169 -15.39 -15.07 -4.73
N THR A 170 -14.34 -14.28 -4.51
CA THR A 170 -13.33 -14.59 -3.49
C THR A 170 -13.79 -14.16 -2.10
N GLY A 171 -13.47 -14.96 -1.08
CA GLY A 171 -13.83 -14.61 0.31
C GLY A 171 -13.26 -13.27 0.77
N GLY A 172 -12.03 -12.93 0.33
CA GLY A 172 -11.42 -11.64 0.63
C GLY A 172 -12.18 -10.45 0.04
N ASP A 173 -12.65 -10.56 -1.21
CA ASP A 173 -13.43 -9.51 -1.87
C ASP A 173 -14.82 -9.37 -1.24
N ILE A 174 -15.47 -10.51 -0.92
CA ILE A 174 -16.75 -10.53 -0.21
C ILE A 174 -16.64 -9.81 1.14
N ASN A 175 -15.59 -10.07 1.91
CA ASN A 175 -15.37 -9.44 3.20
C ASN A 175 -15.14 -7.91 3.07
N LYS A 176 -14.45 -7.45 2.02
CA LYS A 176 -14.31 -6.01 1.75
C LYS A 176 -15.66 -5.34 1.45
N ILE A 177 -16.50 -6.02 0.66
CA ILE A 177 -17.85 -5.53 0.34
C ILE A 177 -18.71 -5.48 1.61
N ILE A 178 -18.74 -6.55 2.41
CA ILE A 178 -19.51 -6.60 3.66
C ILE A 178 -19.08 -5.52 4.66
N LYS A 179 -17.77 -5.26 4.77
CA LYS A 179 -17.28 -4.17 5.62
C LYS A 179 -17.70 -2.78 5.14
N LYS A 180 -17.90 -2.61 3.84
CA LYS A 180 -18.23 -1.31 3.25
C LYS A 180 -19.73 -1.08 3.14
N TYR A 181 -20.50 -2.13 2.87
CA TYR A 181 -21.92 -2.05 2.60
C TYR A 181 -22.71 -2.90 3.58
N GLU A 182 -23.71 -2.32 4.18
CA GLU A 182 -24.49 -2.90 5.27
C GLU A 182 -25.56 -3.88 4.77
N SER A 183 -25.98 -3.73 3.51
CA SER A 183 -26.95 -4.60 2.88
C SER A 183 -26.66 -4.82 1.40
N THR A 184 -27.19 -5.91 0.86
CA THR A 184 -27.10 -6.22 -0.56
C THR A 184 -27.77 -5.16 -1.42
N SER A 185 -28.87 -4.59 -0.98
CA SER A 185 -29.60 -3.53 -1.70
C SER A 185 -28.81 -2.22 -1.78
N VAL A 186 -28.11 -1.84 -0.72
CA VAL A 186 -27.20 -0.67 -0.73
C VAL A 186 -26.02 -0.94 -1.68
N PHE A 187 -25.43 -2.14 -1.61
CA PHE A 187 -24.37 -2.53 -2.54
C PHE A 187 -24.84 -2.46 -4.01
N GLU A 188 -26.01 -3.05 -4.35
CA GLU A 188 -26.51 -3.06 -5.72
C GLU A 188 -26.75 -1.64 -6.25
N ARG A 189 -27.36 -0.77 -5.46
CA ARG A 189 -27.57 0.64 -5.81
C ARG A 189 -26.26 1.38 -6.08
N GLU A 190 -25.26 1.22 -5.22
CA GLU A 190 -23.96 1.87 -5.42
C GLU A 190 -23.17 1.25 -6.58
N PHE A 191 -23.32 -0.06 -6.80
CA PHE A 191 -22.78 -0.74 -7.96
C PHE A 191 -23.38 -0.21 -9.28
N GLU A 192 -24.70 -0.08 -9.35
CA GLU A 192 -25.38 0.47 -10.54
C GLU A 192 -24.98 1.91 -10.81
N LYS A 193 -24.69 2.69 -9.78
CA LYS A 193 -24.23 4.06 -9.91
C LYS A 193 -22.80 4.16 -10.44
N ASN A 194 -21.86 3.41 -9.85
CA ASN A 194 -20.46 3.43 -10.26
C ASN A 194 -19.78 2.07 -10.02
N PRO A 195 -19.87 1.12 -10.96
CA PRO A 195 -19.26 -0.20 -10.82
C PRO A 195 -17.73 -0.16 -10.84
N TYR A 196 -17.12 0.84 -11.49
CA TYR A 196 -15.66 1.00 -11.52
C TYR A 196 -15.09 1.26 -10.15
N TYR A 197 -15.77 2.09 -9.32
CA TYR A 197 -15.37 2.32 -7.93
C TYR A 197 -15.29 1.01 -7.15
N ILE A 198 -16.30 0.14 -7.30
CA ILE A 198 -16.35 -1.14 -6.61
C ILE A 198 -15.18 -2.03 -7.02
N TYR A 199 -14.97 -2.21 -8.33
CA TYR A 199 -13.93 -3.13 -8.81
C TYR A 199 -12.51 -2.58 -8.62
N ILE A 200 -12.28 -1.29 -8.89
CA ILE A 200 -10.95 -0.71 -8.91
C ILE A 200 -10.55 -0.18 -7.54
N ASP A 201 -11.32 0.75 -6.96
CA ASP A 201 -10.93 1.42 -5.71
C ASP A 201 -11.12 0.50 -4.50
N LEU A 202 -12.22 -0.28 -4.44
CA LEU A 202 -12.52 -1.12 -3.29
C LEU A 202 -11.89 -2.52 -3.39
N LEU A 203 -11.98 -3.19 -4.55
CA LEU A 203 -11.47 -4.55 -4.74
C LEU A 203 -10.06 -4.62 -5.29
N ASN A 204 -9.46 -3.49 -5.72
CA ASN A 204 -8.13 -3.39 -6.31
C ASN A 204 -7.96 -4.21 -7.61
N TYR A 205 -9.01 -4.28 -8.45
CA TYR A 205 -8.89 -4.90 -9.77
C TYR A 205 -8.21 -3.93 -10.75
N SER A 206 -7.47 -4.47 -11.73
CA SER A 206 -6.94 -3.66 -12.82
C SER A 206 -8.08 -3.07 -13.67
N PHE A 207 -7.85 -1.91 -14.28
CA PHE A 207 -8.84 -1.28 -15.17
C PHE A 207 -9.30 -2.25 -16.26
N SER A 208 -8.39 -2.93 -16.94
CA SER A 208 -8.71 -3.89 -17.99
C SER A 208 -9.65 -5.03 -17.54
N LYS A 209 -9.45 -5.56 -16.30
CA LYS A 209 -10.34 -6.57 -15.73
C LYS A 209 -11.69 -5.97 -15.39
N ALA A 210 -11.71 -4.83 -14.74
CA ALA A 210 -12.91 -4.13 -14.31
C ALA A 210 -13.76 -3.70 -15.52
N ASP A 211 -13.16 -3.06 -16.52
CA ASP A 211 -13.83 -2.60 -17.73
C ASP A 211 -14.54 -3.74 -18.47
N ARG A 212 -13.84 -4.86 -18.68
CA ARG A 212 -14.44 -6.06 -19.27
C ARG A 212 -15.62 -6.60 -18.44
N MET A 213 -15.53 -6.60 -17.11
CA MET A 213 -16.62 -7.07 -16.25
C MET A 213 -17.81 -6.12 -16.29
N VAL A 214 -17.56 -4.81 -16.23
CA VAL A 214 -18.61 -3.78 -16.29
C VAL A 214 -19.35 -3.84 -17.61
N LEU A 215 -18.64 -3.84 -18.73
CA LEU A 215 -19.27 -3.85 -20.06
C LEU A 215 -20.06 -5.13 -20.34
N ASN A 216 -19.63 -6.27 -19.82
CA ASN A 216 -20.39 -7.52 -19.91
C ASN A 216 -21.69 -7.48 -19.10
N LEU A 217 -21.69 -6.80 -17.94
CA LEU A 217 -22.85 -6.74 -17.03
C LEU A 217 -23.80 -5.58 -17.41
N ILE A 218 -23.23 -4.44 -17.75
CA ILE A 218 -23.96 -3.19 -18.01
C ILE A 218 -23.36 -2.51 -19.26
N PRO A 219 -23.72 -2.95 -20.49
CA PRO A 219 -23.17 -2.39 -21.74
C PRO A 219 -23.34 -0.87 -21.87
N ALA A 220 -24.34 -0.28 -21.23
CA ALA A 220 -24.57 1.16 -21.24
C ALA A 220 -23.37 1.99 -20.67
N PHE A 221 -22.49 1.38 -19.88
CA PHE A 221 -21.28 2.03 -19.39
C PHE A 221 -20.20 2.19 -20.47
N GLU A 222 -20.37 1.62 -21.66
CA GLU A 222 -19.46 1.83 -22.79
C GLU A 222 -19.31 3.32 -23.12
N ASP A 223 -20.41 4.08 -22.99
CA ASP A 223 -20.42 5.54 -23.12
C ASP A 223 -20.77 6.17 -21.76
N SER A 224 -19.79 6.23 -20.84
CA SER A 224 -20.01 6.79 -19.52
C SER A 224 -18.87 7.67 -19.04
N LEU A 225 -19.24 8.67 -18.22
CA LEU A 225 -18.28 9.55 -17.55
C LEU A 225 -17.31 8.75 -16.68
N TYR A 226 -17.80 7.73 -15.97
CA TYR A 226 -16.99 6.90 -15.08
C TYR A 226 -15.97 6.07 -15.85
N ARG A 227 -16.32 5.50 -16.99
CA ARG A 227 -15.37 4.77 -17.84
C ARG A 227 -14.25 5.69 -18.31
N CYS A 228 -14.57 6.91 -18.73
CA CYS A 228 -13.57 7.92 -19.08
C CYS A 228 -12.68 8.29 -17.89
N GLU A 229 -13.28 8.51 -16.71
CA GLU A 229 -12.54 8.84 -15.48
C GLU A 229 -11.52 7.77 -15.15
N TYR A 230 -11.96 6.50 -15.03
CA TYR A 230 -11.06 5.41 -14.68
C TYR A 230 -10.06 5.06 -15.78
N GLY A 231 -10.41 5.31 -17.06
CA GLY A 231 -9.47 5.25 -18.17
C GLY A 231 -8.33 6.27 -18.05
N ILE A 232 -8.64 7.52 -17.69
CA ILE A 232 -7.62 8.55 -17.45
C ILE A 232 -6.76 8.18 -16.23
N LEU A 233 -7.37 7.75 -15.12
CA LEU A 233 -6.63 7.35 -13.92
C LEU A 233 -5.70 6.15 -14.18
N GLU A 234 -6.11 5.21 -15.03
CA GLU A 234 -5.25 4.09 -15.47
C GLU A 234 -4.05 4.57 -16.28
N ILE A 235 -4.25 5.50 -17.23
CA ILE A 235 -3.15 6.07 -18.01
C ILE A 235 -2.17 6.81 -17.10
N LEU A 236 -2.67 7.61 -16.16
CA LEU A 236 -1.82 8.30 -15.18
C LEU A 236 -1.06 7.31 -14.29
N LYS A 237 -1.69 6.20 -13.89
CA LYS A 237 -1.03 5.13 -13.15
C LYS A 237 0.07 4.46 -13.96
N GLN A 238 -0.20 4.10 -15.21
CA GLN A 238 0.81 3.52 -16.11
C GLN A 238 1.99 4.47 -16.36
N ASN A 239 1.72 5.77 -16.45
CA ASN A 239 2.76 6.79 -16.56
C ASN A 239 3.65 6.82 -15.29
N GLU A 240 3.05 6.72 -14.11
CA GLU A 240 3.79 6.60 -12.84
C GLU A 240 4.58 5.28 -12.73
N ASP A 241 4.00 4.16 -13.19
CA ASP A 241 4.68 2.86 -13.23
C ASP A 241 5.89 2.88 -14.19
N ASN A 242 5.89 3.78 -15.19
CA ASN A 242 7.03 4.06 -16.06
C ASN A 242 8.04 5.07 -15.48
N GLY A 243 7.81 5.58 -14.29
CA GLY A 243 8.70 6.48 -13.57
C GLY A 243 8.37 7.97 -13.67
N ASP A 244 7.38 8.36 -14.50
CA ASP A 244 7.02 9.76 -14.72
C ASP A 244 5.90 10.23 -13.78
N THR A 245 6.02 11.42 -13.20
CA THR A 245 4.98 11.99 -12.32
C THR A 245 3.88 12.73 -13.07
N LYS A 246 4.12 13.12 -14.32
CA LYS A 246 3.19 13.90 -15.16
C LYS A 246 3.27 13.51 -16.61
N ILE A 247 2.18 13.70 -17.33
CA ILE A 247 2.07 13.43 -18.77
C ILE A 247 1.50 14.65 -19.50
N LYS A 248 1.92 14.88 -20.76
CA LYS A 248 1.30 15.91 -21.61
C LYS A 248 -0.13 15.53 -21.96
N ILE A 249 -1.07 16.47 -21.83
CA ILE A 249 -2.48 16.26 -22.13
C ILE A 249 -2.71 15.74 -23.56
N PRO A 250 -2.06 16.25 -24.62
CA PRO A 250 -2.24 15.70 -25.96
C PRO A 250 -1.87 14.22 -26.08
N LEU A 251 -0.82 13.78 -25.37
CA LEU A 251 -0.41 12.37 -25.34
C LEU A 251 -1.42 11.52 -24.56
N LEU A 252 -1.85 11.98 -23.37
CA LEU A 252 -2.91 11.31 -22.60
C LEU A 252 -4.18 11.14 -23.45
N LEU A 253 -4.61 12.18 -24.16
CA LEU A 253 -5.80 12.16 -24.99
C LEU A 253 -5.68 11.18 -26.17
N SER A 254 -4.50 11.04 -26.78
CA SER A 254 -4.29 10.05 -27.84
C SER A 254 -4.44 8.62 -27.34
N VAL A 255 -3.82 8.31 -26.19
CA VAL A 255 -3.93 6.99 -25.55
C VAL A 255 -5.37 6.71 -25.08
N LEU A 256 -6.03 7.71 -24.49
CA LEU A 256 -7.40 7.58 -24.01
C LEU A 256 -8.40 7.26 -25.13
N LYS A 257 -8.20 7.86 -26.30
CA LYS A 257 -9.04 7.62 -27.48
C LYS A 257 -8.96 6.18 -27.97
N GLU A 258 -7.81 5.53 -27.81
CA GLU A 258 -7.64 4.10 -28.10
C GLU A 258 -8.21 3.22 -27.00
N LEU A 259 -8.03 3.61 -25.73
CA LEU A 259 -8.45 2.82 -24.57
C LEU A 259 -9.97 2.81 -24.38
N VAL A 260 -10.64 3.97 -24.48
CA VAL A 260 -12.09 4.14 -24.23
C VAL A 260 -12.74 5.03 -25.28
N PRO A 261 -12.78 4.61 -26.55
CA PRO A 261 -13.17 5.46 -27.70
C PRO A 261 -14.56 6.08 -27.57
N GLN A 262 -15.54 5.34 -27.03
CA GLN A 262 -16.92 5.82 -26.89
C GLN A 262 -17.04 6.89 -25.80
N SER A 263 -16.34 6.71 -24.67
CA SER A 263 -16.37 7.64 -23.53
C SER A 263 -15.39 8.82 -23.68
N TYR A 264 -14.59 8.85 -24.75
CA TYR A 264 -13.53 9.86 -24.94
C TYR A 264 -14.03 11.31 -24.88
N HIS A 265 -15.25 11.59 -25.33
CA HIS A 265 -15.80 12.93 -25.34
C HIS A 265 -15.98 13.57 -23.95
N TYR A 266 -15.99 12.75 -22.87
CA TYR A 266 -16.00 13.24 -21.50
C TYR A 266 -14.62 13.72 -21.01
N ALA A 267 -13.53 13.47 -21.75
CA ALA A 267 -12.16 13.70 -21.29
C ALA A 267 -11.91 15.11 -20.75
N LYS A 268 -12.40 16.14 -21.47
CA LYS A 268 -12.25 17.54 -21.02
C LYS A 268 -12.93 17.78 -19.69
N GLN A 269 -14.16 17.30 -19.53
CA GLN A 269 -14.92 17.44 -18.29
C GLN A 269 -14.21 16.74 -17.13
N VAL A 270 -13.72 15.52 -17.34
CA VAL A 270 -13.01 14.75 -16.30
C VAL A 270 -11.72 15.45 -15.92
N ILE A 271 -10.85 15.80 -16.86
CA ILE A 271 -9.56 16.45 -16.58
C ILE A 271 -9.75 17.76 -15.80
N THR A 272 -10.79 18.53 -16.10
CA THR A 272 -10.97 19.84 -15.46
C THR A 272 -11.70 19.81 -14.12
N ASN A 273 -12.52 18.79 -13.87
CA ASN A 273 -13.43 18.79 -12.71
C ASN A 273 -13.17 17.64 -11.72
N ASN A 274 -12.35 16.65 -12.07
CA ASN A 274 -12.11 15.52 -11.19
C ASN A 274 -11.10 15.88 -10.10
N PRO A 275 -11.44 15.75 -8.80
CA PRO A 275 -10.54 16.12 -7.71
C PRO A 275 -9.32 15.19 -7.58
N LYS A 276 -9.33 14.02 -8.23
CA LYS A 276 -8.18 13.08 -8.25
C LYS A 276 -7.13 13.46 -9.30
N ILE A 277 -7.40 14.47 -10.15
CA ILE A 277 -6.57 14.83 -11.29
C ILE A 277 -6.11 16.28 -11.15
N PHE A 278 -4.81 16.48 -11.12
CA PHE A 278 -4.20 17.80 -11.27
C PHE A 278 -3.97 18.11 -12.75
N TYR A 279 -4.23 19.35 -13.15
CA TYR A 279 -3.96 19.78 -14.50
C TYR A 279 -3.46 21.24 -14.53
N ASN A 280 -2.42 21.49 -15.31
CA ASN A 280 -1.86 22.81 -15.49
C ASN A 280 -2.20 23.34 -16.92
N LYS A 281 -2.95 24.45 -16.97
CA LYS A 281 -3.41 25.07 -18.22
C LYS A 281 -2.28 25.64 -19.08
N GLU A 282 -1.23 26.14 -18.44
CA GLU A 282 -0.15 26.85 -19.14
C GLU A 282 0.82 25.85 -19.78
N THR A 283 1.17 24.82 -19.02
CA THR A 283 2.16 23.82 -19.46
C THR A 283 1.54 22.64 -20.19
N LEU A 284 0.21 22.49 -20.12
CA LEU A 284 -0.56 21.36 -20.66
C LEU A 284 -0.10 20.00 -20.13
N TYR A 285 0.37 19.95 -18.87
CA TYR A 285 0.63 18.71 -18.16
C TYR A 285 -0.51 18.37 -17.20
N THR A 286 -0.66 17.09 -16.97
CA THR A 286 -1.60 16.53 -15.99
C THR A 286 -0.94 15.39 -15.21
N SER A 287 -1.38 15.15 -13.99
CA SER A 287 -0.92 14.09 -13.10
C SER A 287 -2.05 13.64 -12.18
N LYS A 288 -1.81 12.61 -11.38
CA LYS A 288 -2.67 12.40 -10.21
C LYS A 288 -2.51 13.56 -9.24
N MET A 289 -3.61 13.97 -8.61
CA MET A 289 -3.60 15.03 -7.60
C MET A 289 -2.67 14.67 -6.44
N THR A 290 -2.72 13.44 -5.96
CA THR A 290 -1.87 12.95 -4.85
C THR A 290 -0.38 13.05 -5.17
N THR A 291 0.03 12.75 -6.40
CA THR A 291 1.44 12.84 -6.81
C THR A 291 1.90 14.28 -6.88
N TRP A 292 1.08 15.17 -7.44
CA TRP A 292 1.35 16.61 -7.47
C TRP A 292 1.45 17.20 -6.04
N GLU A 293 0.49 16.87 -5.17
CA GLU A 293 0.52 17.30 -3.77
C GLU A 293 1.77 16.80 -3.03
N ASN A 294 2.23 15.59 -3.33
CA ASN A 294 3.45 15.04 -2.76
C ASN A 294 4.70 15.80 -3.25
N GLU A 295 4.78 16.14 -4.55
CA GLU A 295 5.89 16.96 -5.08
C GLU A 295 5.93 18.34 -4.42
N VAL A 296 4.78 19.01 -4.31
CA VAL A 296 4.66 20.32 -3.64
C VAL A 296 5.07 20.22 -2.18
N TYR A 297 4.54 19.25 -1.46
CA TYR A 297 4.86 19.03 -0.05
C TYR A 297 6.35 18.78 0.20
N ILE A 298 6.99 17.96 -0.64
CA ILE A 298 8.45 17.75 -0.56
C ILE A 298 9.20 19.07 -0.75
N ALA A 299 8.84 19.83 -1.79
CA ALA A 299 9.51 21.10 -2.10
C ALA A 299 9.37 22.11 -0.95
N GLU A 300 8.16 22.31 -0.43
CA GLU A 300 7.88 23.19 0.71
C GLU A 300 8.66 22.75 1.96
N ASN A 301 8.58 21.47 2.32
CA ASN A 301 9.25 20.95 3.52
C ASN A 301 10.78 21.11 3.47
N ILE A 302 11.39 20.88 2.30
CA ILE A 302 12.84 21.05 2.11
C ILE A 302 13.21 22.53 2.18
N VAL A 303 12.45 23.42 1.52
CA VAL A 303 12.69 24.87 1.55
C VAL A 303 12.55 25.42 2.97
N ASP A 304 11.51 25.05 3.71
CA ASP A 304 11.29 25.49 5.08
C ASP A 304 12.49 25.12 5.98
N ARG A 305 12.99 23.88 5.88
CA ARG A 305 14.18 23.44 6.62
C ARG A 305 15.42 24.22 6.26
N ILE A 306 15.63 24.56 4.98
CA ILE A 306 16.77 25.37 4.52
C ILE A 306 16.68 26.80 5.06
N VAL A 307 15.48 27.40 5.04
CA VAL A 307 15.25 28.76 5.57
C VAL A 307 15.46 28.80 7.09
N GLU A 308 14.97 27.81 7.82
CA GLU A 308 15.19 27.70 9.26
C GLU A 308 16.67 27.55 9.63
N THR A 309 17.47 26.88 8.81
CA THR A 309 18.94 26.78 9.00
C THR A 309 19.58 28.16 9.17
N ASN A 310 19.14 29.12 8.39
CA ASN A 310 19.68 30.49 8.44
C ASN A 310 19.25 31.29 9.70
N SER A 311 18.19 30.80 10.40
CA SER A 311 17.61 31.50 11.56
C SER A 311 18.16 31.01 12.91
N PHE A 312 18.75 29.81 12.97
CA PHE A 312 19.20 29.16 14.22
C PHE A 312 20.64 28.62 14.12
N ASN A 313 21.63 29.52 14.19
CA ASN A 313 23.07 29.19 14.22
C ASN A 313 23.54 28.56 15.55
N ASN A 314 22.82 27.66 16.18
CA ASN A 314 23.17 27.15 17.50
C ASN A 314 23.41 25.63 17.58
N ILE A 315 23.90 25.01 16.51
CA ILE A 315 24.40 23.63 16.66
C ILE A 315 25.88 23.72 17.04
N CYS A 316 26.16 23.41 18.29
CA CYS A 316 27.52 23.48 18.83
C CYS A 316 28.38 22.26 18.46
N ILE A 317 28.50 21.95 17.17
CA ILE A 317 29.46 20.95 16.71
C ILE A 317 30.79 21.68 16.45
N ASN A 318 31.74 21.48 17.33
CA ASN A 318 33.11 21.98 17.12
C ASN A 318 33.88 21.00 16.20
N TRP A 319 33.87 21.28 14.91
CA TRP A 319 34.53 20.47 13.89
C TRP A 319 36.01 20.20 14.19
N ASP A 320 36.78 21.23 14.62
CA ASP A 320 38.22 21.11 14.83
C ASP A 320 38.53 20.22 16.03
N GLN A 321 37.71 20.27 17.07
CA GLN A 321 37.81 19.36 18.22
C GLN A 321 37.50 17.93 17.82
N PHE A 322 36.43 17.70 17.07
CA PHE A 322 36.06 16.37 16.57
C PHE A 322 37.17 15.80 15.69
N LYS A 323 37.67 16.59 14.71
CA LYS A 323 38.73 16.20 13.81
C LYS A 323 39.99 15.78 14.57
N LYS A 324 40.38 16.54 15.58
CA LYS A 324 41.55 16.25 16.40
C LYS A 324 41.43 14.92 17.16
N ASN A 325 40.23 14.56 17.59
CA ASN A 325 39.97 13.27 18.28
C ASN A 325 39.94 12.07 17.31
N GLU A 326 39.63 12.31 16.03
CA GLU A 326 39.56 11.25 14.98
C GLU A 326 40.89 11.06 14.23
N GLU A 327 41.86 12.04 14.30
CA GLU A 327 43.12 12.00 13.56
C GLU A 327 43.97 10.75 13.82
N GLU A 328 43.80 10.07 14.94
CA GLU A 328 44.49 8.79 15.21
C GLU A 328 43.88 7.58 14.48
N ASN A 329 42.67 7.72 13.88
CA ASN A 329 41.88 6.58 13.38
C ASN A 329 41.52 6.62 11.88
N PHE A 330 41.62 7.80 11.22
CA PHE A 330 41.14 7.89 9.83
C PHE A 330 41.71 9.09 9.06
N ASP A 331 42.22 8.83 7.86
CA ASP A 331 42.68 9.88 6.92
C ASP A 331 41.53 10.29 6.00
N TYR A 332 40.82 11.36 6.35
CA TYR A 332 39.69 11.87 5.57
C TYR A 332 40.20 12.70 4.37
N THR A 333 39.56 12.51 3.21
CA THR A 333 39.78 13.41 2.08
C THR A 333 39.22 14.80 2.38
N GLU A 334 39.72 15.81 1.64
CA GLU A 334 39.22 17.17 1.75
C GLU A 334 37.69 17.25 1.50
N GLU A 335 37.18 16.49 0.51
CA GLU A 335 35.74 16.40 0.19
C GLU A 335 34.94 15.85 1.37
N GLN A 336 35.41 14.76 2.01
CA GLN A 336 34.78 14.19 3.20
C GLN A 336 34.80 15.17 4.37
N CYS A 337 35.92 15.85 4.61
CA CYS A 337 36.02 16.90 5.62
C CYS A 337 35.03 18.03 5.36
N ASN A 338 34.91 18.48 4.11
CA ASN A 338 34.01 19.56 3.72
C ASN A 338 32.55 19.16 3.96
N PHE A 339 32.18 17.90 3.69
CA PHE A 339 30.83 17.42 3.98
C PHE A 339 30.52 17.40 5.49
N LEU A 340 31.42 16.90 6.31
CA LEU A 340 31.26 16.89 7.76
C LEU A 340 31.17 18.33 8.33
N LYS A 341 31.91 19.29 7.76
CA LYS A 341 31.80 20.71 8.10
C LYS A 341 30.41 21.28 7.76
N LEU A 342 29.80 20.89 6.64
CA LEU A 342 28.44 21.32 6.30
C LEU A 342 27.44 20.90 7.37
N ILE A 343 27.54 19.67 7.88
CA ILE A 343 26.69 19.17 8.98
C ILE A 343 27.01 19.99 10.25
N ALA A 344 28.28 20.16 10.59
CA ALA A 344 28.72 20.89 11.77
C ALA A 344 28.30 22.37 11.77
N SER A 345 28.13 22.95 10.59
CA SER A 345 27.68 24.35 10.43
C SER A 345 26.18 24.54 10.67
N GLY A 346 25.43 23.46 11.02
CA GLY A 346 24.01 23.53 11.35
C GLY A 346 23.09 23.55 10.14
N ASN A 347 23.56 23.10 8.97
CA ASN A 347 22.66 22.90 7.83
C ASN A 347 21.68 21.79 8.11
N LYS A 348 20.37 22.09 8.09
CA LYS A 348 19.32 21.10 8.36
C LYS A 348 19.12 20.09 7.24
N VAL A 349 19.48 20.43 6.02
CA VAL A 349 19.43 19.52 4.87
C VAL A 349 20.77 19.58 4.15
N VAL A 350 21.41 18.41 4.00
CA VAL A 350 22.69 18.30 3.28
C VAL A 350 22.70 17.04 2.40
N MET A 351 23.48 17.08 1.31
CA MET A 351 23.56 15.98 0.37
C MET A 351 25.00 15.57 0.09
N LEU A 352 25.29 14.27 0.24
CA LEU A 352 26.56 13.65 -0.16
C LEU A 352 26.33 12.85 -1.43
N ASN A 353 26.93 13.32 -2.52
CA ASN A 353 26.89 12.60 -3.80
C ASN A 353 28.24 11.93 -4.06
N GLY A 354 28.26 10.84 -4.79
CA GLY A 354 29.51 10.23 -5.25
C GLY A 354 29.35 8.84 -5.83
N PRO A 355 30.25 8.46 -6.73
CA PRO A 355 30.30 7.10 -7.31
C PRO A 355 30.43 5.98 -6.29
N ALA A 356 30.17 4.76 -6.73
CA ALA A 356 30.52 3.57 -5.96
C ALA A 356 32.03 3.53 -5.70
N GLY A 357 32.43 3.23 -4.46
CA GLY A 357 33.84 3.13 -4.09
C GLY A 357 34.55 4.45 -3.74
N THR A 358 33.84 5.58 -3.66
CA THR A 358 34.42 6.87 -3.25
C THR A 358 34.45 7.10 -1.74
N GLY A 359 34.05 6.10 -0.95
CA GLY A 359 34.09 6.21 0.51
C GLY A 359 32.82 6.75 1.16
N LYS A 360 31.67 6.75 0.48
CA LYS A 360 30.37 7.15 1.07
C LYS A 360 30.10 6.45 2.40
N SER A 361 30.25 5.13 2.46
CA SER A 361 30.02 4.34 3.69
C SER A 361 30.99 4.73 4.83
N GLN A 362 32.22 5.08 4.50
CA GLN A 362 33.19 5.59 5.49
C GLN A 362 32.80 6.98 5.99
N THR A 363 32.33 7.84 5.07
CA THR A 363 31.79 9.15 5.45
C THR A 363 30.56 9.00 6.35
N THR A 364 29.66 8.07 6.04
CA THR A 364 28.48 7.76 6.89
C THR A 364 28.91 7.32 8.29
N LYS A 365 29.94 6.47 8.40
CA LYS A 365 30.49 6.07 9.69
C LYS A 365 31.07 7.27 10.46
N ALA A 366 31.73 8.19 9.77
CA ALA A 366 32.25 9.42 10.38
C ALA A 366 31.10 10.35 10.87
N ILE A 367 30.03 10.48 10.09
CA ILE A 367 28.82 11.22 10.50
C ILE A 367 28.25 10.63 11.79
N VAL A 368 28.04 9.31 11.84
CA VAL A 368 27.52 8.63 13.03
C VAL A 368 28.39 8.88 14.25
N ARG A 369 29.71 8.74 14.14
CA ARG A 369 30.65 9.03 15.22
C ARG A 369 30.59 10.49 15.68
N MET A 370 30.48 11.43 14.74
CA MET A 370 30.36 12.83 15.06
C MET A 370 29.08 13.13 15.84
N LEU A 371 27.95 12.58 15.40
CA LEU A 371 26.68 12.76 16.09
C LEU A 371 26.69 12.13 17.49
N GLU A 372 27.26 10.92 17.65
CA GLU A 372 27.41 10.24 18.94
C GLU A 372 28.34 11.02 19.88
N TYR A 373 29.45 11.56 19.39
CA TYR A 373 30.37 12.36 20.17
C TYR A 373 29.69 13.60 20.80
N TYR A 374 28.73 14.20 20.07
CA TYR A 374 27.96 15.35 20.55
C TYR A 374 26.58 14.97 21.14
N ASN A 375 26.32 13.67 21.38
CA ASN A 375 25.08 13.15 21.96
C ASN A 375 23.80 13.49 21.16
N PHE A 376 23.90 13.60 19.85
CA PHE A 376 22.73 13.73 18.99
C PHE A 376 22.14 12.36 18.66
N SER A 377 20.83 12.25 18.78
CA SER A 377 20.08 11.06 18.32
C SER A 377 19.96 11.06 16.77
N TYR A 378 20.01 9.87 16.19
CA TYR A 378 19.91 9.70 14.74
C TYR A 378 19.20 8.42 14.36
N THR A 379 18.66 8.39 13.13
CA THR A 379 18.05 7.21 12.53
C THR A 379 18.70 6.93 11.18
N LEU A 380 19.14 5.69 10.97
CA LEU A 380 19.74 5.23 9.70
C LEU A 380 18.67 4.56 8.85
N LEU A 381 18.43 5.07 7.66
CA LEU A 381 17.41 4.62 6.73
C LEU A 381 17.99 4.28 5.35
N ALA A 382 17.38 3.30 4.69
CA ALA A 382 17.67 2.97 3.30
C ALA A 382 16.37 2.55 2.56
N PRO A 383 16.30 2.68 1.23
CA PRO A 383 15.10 2.29 0.48
C PRO A 383 14.87 0.77 0.43
N THR A 384 15.91 -0.04 0.49
CA THR A 384 15.85 -1.50 0.35
C THR A 384 16.45 -2.24 1.55
N GLY A 385 16.04 -3.50 1.76
CA GLY A 385 16.58 -4.35 2.83
C GLY A 385 18.08 -4.61 2.69
N ILE A 386 18.56 -4.83 1.45
CA ILE A 386 19.99 -5.04 1.18
C ILE A 386 20.80 -3.79 1.53
N ALA A 387 20.34 -2.61 1.11
CA ALA A 387 20.99 -1.35 1.44
C ALA A 387 21.00 -1.09 2.97
N SER A 388 19.88 -1.37 3.64
CA SER A 388 19.80 -1.27 5.11
C SER A 388 20.80 -2.22 5.79
N THR A 389 20.90 -3.49 5.34
CA THR A 389 21.88 -4.43 5.91
C THR A 389 23.31 -3.94 5.71
N ARG A 390 23.67 -3.46 4.51
CA ARG A 390 25.00 -2.89 4.24
C ARG A 390 25.30 -1.65 5.09
N LEU A 391 24.30 -0.79 5.28
CA LEU A 391 24.42 0.39 6.12
C LEU A 391 24.68 0.01 7.59
N LYS A 392 23.99 -1.03 8.11
CA LYS A 392 24.23 -1.60 9.43
C LYS A 392 25.64 -2.17 9.55
N GLU A 393 26.11 -2.94 8.59
CA GLU A 393 27.45 -3.52 8.57
C GLU A 393 28.53 -2.43 8.54
N ALA A 394 28.37 -1.41 7.68
CA ALA A 394 29.31 -0.32 7.51
C ALA A 394 29.44 0.54 8.78
N THR A 395 28.32 0.83 9.43
CA THR A 395 28.28 1.71 10.61
C THR A 395 28.39 0.97 11.94
N SER A 396 28.13 -0.34 11.95
CA SER A 396 27.95 -1.18 13.17
C SER A 396 26.83 -0.63 14.07
N ARG A 397 25.80 -0.04 13.46
CA ARG A 397 24.62 0.53 14.14
C ARG A 397 23.34 0.03 13.48
N GLU A 398 22.27 0.02 14.26
CA GLU A 398 20.96 -0.40 13.74
C GLU A 398 20.49 0.52 12.61
N SER A 399 19.99 -0.08 11.56
CA SER A 399 19.38 0.60 10.41
C SER A 399 18.07 -0.07 10.02
N SER A 400 17.24 0.61 9.27
CA SER A 400 15.91 0.15 8.87
C SER A 400 15.64 0.54 7.43
N THR A 401 14.73 -0.18 6.77
CA THR A 401 14.16 0.35 5.53
C THR A 401 13.17 1.47 5.83
N ILE A 402 13.03 2.43 4.90
CA ILE A 402 12.04 3.51 5.05
C ILE A 402 10.64 2.92 5.27
N HIS A 403 10.23 1.92 4.51
CA HIS A 403 8.93 1.26 4.67
C HIS A 403 8.75 0.65 6.08
N MET A 404 9.79 -0.01 6.62
CA MET A 404 9.71 -0.58 7.96
C MET A 404 9.67 0.51 9.03
N TYR A 405 10.33 1.64 8.79
CA TYR A 405 10.28 2.80 9.67
C TYR A 405 8.87 3.38 9.73
N LEU A 406 8.22 3.55 8.58
CA LEU A 406 6.84 4.06 8.46
C LEU A 406 5.80 3.13 9.11
N ALA A 407 6.05 1.82 9.11
CA ALA A 407 5.12 0.82 9.67
C ALA A 407 5.18 0.67 11.21
N LYS A 408 6.11 1.35 11.89
CA LYS A 408 6.32 1.21 13.34
C LYS A 408 6.34 2.58 14.01
N GLU A 409 5.71 2.67 15.18
CA GLU A 409 5.92 3.81 16.07
C GLU A 409 7.38 3.81 16.55
N LYS A 410 8.03 4.95 16.42
CA LYS A 410 9.41 5.17 16.86
C LYS A 410 9.56 6.53 17.50
N GLU A 411 10.47 6.61 18.45
CA GLU A 411 10.87 7.87 19.04
C GLU A 411 11.53 8.77 17.97
N PRO A 412 11.18 10.05 17.92
CA PRO A 412 11.78 11.00 17.00
C PRO A 412 13.27 11.22 17.30
N THR A 413 14.06 11.45 16.28
CA THR A 413 15.50 11.69 16.39
C THR A 413 15.92 13.03 15.79
N ASN A 414 17.08 13.53 16.18
CA ASN A 414 17.60 14.82 15.70
C ASN A 414 18.03 14.76 14.24
N TYR A 415 18.53 13.59 13.79
CA TYR A 415 19.05 13.41 12.43
C TYR A 415 18.47 12.18 11.77
N TYR A 416 18.10 12.30 10.50
CA TYR A 416 17.72 11.20 9.62
C TYR A 416 18.72 11.09 8.49
N ILE A 417 19.42 9.96 8.44
CA ILE A 417 20.45 9.68 7.44
C ILE A 417 19.85 8.66 6.46
N ILE A 418 19.65 9.08 5.22
CA ILE A 418 19.03 8.28 4.18
C ILE A 418 20.11 7.89 3.16
N ASP A 419 20.54 6.63 3.20
CA ASP A 419 21.50 6.07 2.25
C ASP A 419 20.79 5.53 0.98
N GLU A 420 21.54 5.43 -0.13
CA GLU A 420 21.03 5.05 -1.46
C GLU A 420 19.81 5.87 -1.89
N PHE A 421 19.84 7.19 -1.61
CA PHE A 421 18.72 8.10 -1.84
C PHE A 421 18.26 8.18 -3.29
N SER A 422 19.11 7.84 -4.27
CA SER A 422 18.76 7.75 -5.69
C SER A 422 17.57 6.82 -5.99
N MET A 423 17.32 5.84 -5.12
CA MET A 423 16.22 4.87 -5.25
C MET A 423 14.92 5.31 -4.54
N VAL A 424 14.88 6.49 -3.96
CA VAL A 424 13.71 7.00 -3.23
C VAL A 424 12.85 7.84 -4.17
N GLY A 425 11.61 7.40 -4.39
CA GLY A 425 10.64 8.13 -5.22
C GLY A 425 9.79 9.12 -4.43
N VAL A 426 8.99 9.90 -5.17
CA VAL A 426 8.18 11.00 -4.63
C VAL A 426 7.28 10.56 -3.47
N ASN A 427 6.50 9.51 -3.66
CA ASN A 427 5.53 9.09 -2.65
C ASN A 427 6.20 8.64 -1.35
N LEU A 428 7.27 7.84 -1.46
CA LEU A 428 7.99 7.33 -0.30
C LEU A 428 8.68 8.45 0.50
N LEU A 429 9.25 9.43 -0.20
CA LEU A 429 9.85 10.59 0.48
C LEU A 429 8.79 11.47 1.15
N ALA A 430 7.67 11.73 0.47
CA ALA A 430 6.58 12.52 1.05
C ALA A 430 6.05 11.87 2.34
N ASP A 431 5.85 10.55 2.35
CA ASP A 431 5.38 9.81 3.53
C ASP A 431 6.41 9.85 4.66
N LEU A 432 7.70 9.74 4.35
CA LEU A 432 8.76 9.89 5.33
C LEU A 432 8.76 11.29 5.94
N LEU A 433 8.70 12.34 5.12
CA LEU A 433 8.71 13.72 5.58
C LEU A 433 7.47 14.09 6.42
N ARG A 434 6.31 13.46 6.18
CA ARG A 434 5.12 13.61 7.03
C ARG A 434 5.25 12.93 8.39
N THR A 435 6.09 11.91 8.46
CA THR A 435 6.25 11.09 9.68
C THR A 435 7.31 11.64 10.62
N ILE A 436 8.37 12.24 10.08
CA ILE A 436 9.48 12.76 10.87
C ILE A 436 9.23 14.21 11.31
N PRO A 437 9.79 14.65 12.46
CA PRO A 437 9.63 16.02 12.94
C PRO A 437 10.17 17.07 11.93
N SER A 438 9.47 18.18 11.82
CA SER A 438 9.88 19.28 10.91
C SER A 438 11.19 19.97 11.33
N ASP A 439 11.56 19.90 12.59
CA ASP A 439 12.79 20.46 13.14
C ASP A 439 14.00 19.52 13.05
N SER A 440 13.82 18.27 12.66
CA SER A 440 14.91 17.30 12.48
C SER A 440 15.78 17.61 11.26
N ASN A 441 17.00 17.10 11.27
CA ASN A 441 17.99 17.30 10.20
C ASN A 441 17.99 16.13 9.22
N LEU A 442 18.18 16.40 7.93
CA LEU A 442 18.17 15.41 6.85
C LEU A 442 19.56 15.33 6.20
N ILE A 443 20.09 14.12 6.12
CA ILE A 443 21.35 13.83 5.44
C ILE A 443 21.06 12.81 4.34
N PHE A 444 21.13 13.24 3.08
CA PHE A 444 20.94 12.38 1.92
C PHE A 444 22.28 11.89 1.39
N ILE A 445 22.43 10.58 1.23
CA ILE A 445 23.62 9.95 0.66
C ILE A 445 23.21 9.27 -0.64
N CYS A 446 23.82 9.63 -1.75
CA CYS A 446 23.36 9.26 -3.07
C CYS A 446 24.50 9.01 -4.06
N ASP A 447 24.12 8.48 -5.20
CA ASP A 447 24.93 8.42 -6.43
C ASP A 447 24.03 8.82 -7.60
N ASN A 448 24.22 10.00 -8.14
CA ASN A 448 23.40 10.58 -9.20
C ASN A 448 23.52 9.87 -10.56
N ALA A 449 24.46 8.95 -10.72
CA ALA A 449 24.59 8.13 -11.92
C ALA A 449 24.11 6.68 -11.73
N GLN A 450 23.63 6.34 -10.55
CA GLN A 450 22.88 5.08 -10.36
C GLN A 450 21.48 5.18 -10.98
N LEU A 451 20.84 4.01 -11.14
CA LEU A 451 19.46 3.94 -11.59
C LEU A 451 18.56 4.75 -10.66
N ALA A 452 17.68 5.53 -11.26
CA ALA A 452 16.63 6.23 -10.53
C ALA A 452 15.66 5.26 -9.84
N SER A 453 14.80 5.80 -8.98
CA SER A 453 13.73 5.03 -8.35
C SER A 453 12.86 4.32 -9.38
N ILE A 454 12.43 3.08 -9.05
CA ILE A 454 11.41 2.37 -9.83
C ILE A 454 10.03 3.03 -9.67
N SER A 455 9.76 3.61 -8.49
CA SER A 455 8.57 4.42 -8.27
C SER A 455 8.70 5.79 -8.94
N CYS A 456 7.57 6.43 -9.24
CA CYS A 456 7.55 7.69 -9.99
C CYS A 456 8.35 8.82 -9.35
N GLY A 457 8.94 9.64 -10.22
CA GLY A 457 9.68 10.85 -9.88
C GLY A 457 11.18 10.63 -9.65
N ASN A 458 11.96 11.59 -10.10
CA ASN A 458 13.42 11.63 -9.92
C ASN A 458 13.81 12.72 -8.92
N VAL A 459 13.40 12.51 -7.66
CA VAL A 459 13.55 13.49 -6.58
C VAL A 459 15.02 13.95 -6.41
N LEU A 460 15.97 12.99 -6.48
CA LEU A 460 17.38 13.30 -6.37
C LEU A 460 17.84 14.28 -7.46
N GLN A 461 17.49 14.02 -8.71
CA GLN A 461 17.92 14.87 -9.83
C GLN A 461 17.27 16.26 -9.75
N ASP A 462 15.99 16.31 -9.35
CA ASP A 462 15.29 17.58 -9.19
C ASP A 462 15.90 18.44 -8.08
N MET A 463 16.26 17.82 -6.94
CA MET A 463 16.96 18.50 -5.84
C MET A 463 18.35 18.99 -6.25
N LEU A 464 19.11 18.18 -7.01
CA LEU A 464 20.42 18.61 -7.53
C LEU A 464 20.28 19.76 -8.54
N ASN A 465 19.31 19.70 -9.43
CA ASN A 465 19.04 20.74 -10.43
C ASN A 465 18.59 22.07 -9.79
N ALA A 466 17.81 21.99 -8.70
CA ALA A 466 17.39 23.16 -7.94
C ALA A 466 18.58 23.92 -7.31
N ASN A 467 19.68 23.21 -7.03
CA ASN A 467 20.93 23.76 -6.48
C ASN A 467 20.76 24.64 -5.23
N ILE A 468 19.77 24.29 -4.39
CA ILE A 468 19.49 25.02 -3.13
C ILE A 468 19.99 24.26 -1.89
N ILE A 469 20.23 22.96 -2.02
CA ILE A 469 20.69 22.10 -0.92
C ILE A 469 22.23 22.09 -0.92
N PRO A 470 22.87 22.42 0.20
CA PRO A 470 24.31 22.26 0.34
C PRO A 470 24.74 20.83 0.06
N ASN A 471 25.64 20.65 -0.89
CA ASN A 471 26.07 19.31 -1.30
C ASN A 471 27.57 19.23 -1.50
N VAL A 472 28.09 18.00 -1.36
CA VAL A 472 29.50 17.69 -1.70
C VAL A 472 29.47 16.43 -2.58
N THR A 473 30.29 16.46 -3.64
CA THR A 473 30.49 15.29 -4.49
C THR A 473 31.87 14.70 -4.22
N LEU A 474 31.90 13.42 -3.83
CA LEU A 474 33.14 12.65 -3.69
C LEU A 474 33.62 12.20 -5.06
N THR A 475 34.86 12.54 -5.41
CA THR A 475 35.41 12.23 -6.74
C THR A 475 36.46 11.13 -6.69
N LYS A 476 37.21 11.00 -5.57
CA LYS A 476 38.30 10.03 -5.44
C LYS A 476 37.75 8.62 -5.20
N VAL A 477 38.00 7.72 -6.15
CA VAL A 477 37.60 6.30 -6.05
C VAL A 477 38.68 5.49 -5.35
N PHE A 478 38.32 4.72 -4.32
CA PHE A 478 39.21 3.88 -3.53
C PHE A 478 39.04 2.37 -3.77
N ARG A 479 37.89 1.94 -4.30
CA ARG A 479 37.51 0.51 -4.41
C ARG A 479 38.21 -0.19 -5.54
N TYR A 480 38.48 0.51 -6.63
CA TYR A 480 39.12 -0.06 -7.81
C TYR A 480 40.48 0.59 -7.99
N GLY A 481 41.53 -0.23 -8.25
CA GLY A 481 42.81 0.27 -8.73
C GLY A 481 42.69 0.87 -10.14
N ILE A 482 43.79 1.25 -10.73
CA ILE A 482 43.84 1.58 -12.16
C ILE A 482 43.68 0.29 -12.94
N GLY A 483 42.51 0.09 -13.58
CA GLY A 483 42.16 -1.14 -14.29
C GLY A 483 40.92 -1.00 -15.16
N GLY A 484 40.55 -2.09 -15.83
CA GLY A 484 39.41 -2.13 -16.75
C GLY A 484 38.09 -1.86 -16.07
N ILE A 485 37.83 -2.42 -14.87
CA ILE A 485 36.61 -2.18 -14.12
C ILE A 485 36.41 -0.69 -13.85
N ALA A 486 37.46 0.01 -13.40
CA ALA A 486 37.40 1.45 -13.13
C ALA A 486 37.17 2.26 -14.41
N THR A 487 37.89 1.93 -15.49
CA THR A 487 37.78 2.61 -16.78
C THR A 487 36.41 2.43 -17.40
N ILE A 488 35.95 1.17 -17.53
CA ILE A 488 34.68 0.86 -18.16
C ILE A 488 33.48 1.38 -17.33
N SER A 489 33.54 1.28 -16.01
CA SER A 489 32.49 1.87 -15.17
C SER A 489 32.40 3.39 -15.29
N THR A 490 33.54 4.06 -15.49
CA THR A 490 33.57 5.51 -15.76
C THR A 490 33.00 5.85 -17.13
N ASP A 491 33.37 5.09 -18.17
CA ASP A 491 32.83 5.24 -19.52
C ASP A 491 31.31 5.09 -19.53
N VAL A 492 30.78 4.01 -18.94
CA VAL A 492 29.33 3.77 -18.86
C VAL A 492 28.60 4.90 -18.13
N ARG A 493 29.18 5.42 -17.04
CA ARG A 493 28.61 6.59 -16.33
C ARG A 493 28.54 7.84 -17.20
N GLN A 494 29.49 8.00 -18.14
CA GLN A 494 29.51 9.10 -19.11
C GLN A 494 28.67 8.83 -20.36
N GLY A 495 27.99 7.69 -20.43
CA GLY A 495 27.15 7.29 -21.55
C GLY A 495 27.96 6.82 -22.77
N ASN A 496 29.20 6.37 -22.57
CA ASN A 496 30.04 5.83 -23.63
C ASN A 496 30.63 4.47 -23.26
N ILE A 497 31.28 3.79 -24.21
CA ILE A 497 31.96 2.51 -24.07
C ILE A 497 33.28 2.49 -24.84
N ASN A 498 33.98 3.61 -24.89
CA ASN A 498 35.13 3.80 -25.77
C ASN A 498 36.25 2.79 -25.55
N HIS A 499 36.46 2.35 -24.31
CA HIS A 499 37.55 1.47 -23.91
C HIS A 499 37.10 0.00 -23.72
N ILE A 500 35.87 -0.38 -24.11
CA ILE A 500 35.31 -1.71 -23.82
C ILE A 500 36.08 -2.87 -24.44
N ASN A 501 36.74 -2.63 -25.57
CA ASN A 501 37.50 -3.62 -26.31
C ASN A 501 39.00 -3.65 -25.95
N GLU A 502 39.44 -2.83 -25.00
CA GLU A 502 40.82 -2.84 -24.53
C GLU A 502 41.07 -4.07 -23.63
N GLN A 503 42.33 -4.49 -23.58
CA GLN A 503 42.72 -5.62 -22.74
C GLN A 503 43.04 -5.20 -21.33
N TYR A 504 42.33 -5.78 -20.36
CA TYR A 504 42.51 -5.53 -18.93
C TYR A 504 42.72 -6.86 -18.17
N ASN A 505 43.39 -6.77 -17.03
CA ASN A 505 43.58 -7.93 -16.16
C ASN A 505 42.35 -8.25 -15.29
N ASP A 506 41.52 -7.28 -15.07
CA ASP A 506 40.37 -7.30 -14.15
C ASP A 506 39.01 -7.16 -14.84
N PHE A 507 39.00 -7.03 -16.19
CA PHE A 507 37.78 -6.89 -16.98
C PHE A 507 37.92 -7.58 -18.33
N VAL A 508 36.90 -8.31 -18.74
CA VAL A 508 36.81 -8.97 -20.06
C VAL A 508 35.43 -8.67 -20.65
N TYR A 509 35.43 -8.16 -21.88
CA TYR A 509 34.23 -8.03 -22.68
C TYR A 509 34.14 -9.17 -23.71
N ILE A 510 32.99 -9.84 -23.76
CA ILE A 510 32.73 -10.92 -24.72
C ILE A 510 31.50 -10.53 -25.52
N GLU A 511 31.67 -10.15 -26.78
CA GLU A 511 30.58 -9.85 -27.68
C GLU A 511 29.92 -11.14 -28.20
N ASN A 512 28.63 -11.27 -27.99
CA ASN A 512 27.84 -12.36 -28.54
C ASN A 512 26.40 -11.89 -28.82
N GLN A 513 25.94 -12.10 -30.06
CA GLN A 513 24.61 -11.68 -30.53
C GLN A 513 23.54 -12.77 -30.35
N ASN A 514 23.94 -14.02 -30.06
CA ASN A 514 23.02 -15.13 -29.89
C ASN A 514 22.76 -15.40 -28.41
N TYR A 515 21.49 -15.26 -27.99
CA TYR A 515 21.07 -15.46 -26.61
C TYR A 515 21.47 -16.83 -26.01
N ASN A 516 21.32 -17.91 -26.78
CA ASN A 516 21.72 -19.26 -26.32
C ASN A 516 23.23 -19.40 -26.13
N GLU A 517 24.01 -18.76 -26.97
CA GLU A 517 25.47 -18.72 -26.85
C GLU A 517 25.90 -17.87 -25.65
N GLN A 518 25.21 -16.75 -25.37
CA GLN A 518 25.43 -15.94 -24.15
C GLN A 518 25.28 -16.78 -22.89
N ILE A 519 24.18 -17.57 -22.81
CA ILE A 519 23.97 -18.49 -21.69
C ILE A 519 25.09 -19.53 -21.57
N SER A 520 25.50 -20.11 -22.67
CA SER A 520 26.58 -21.12 -22.68
C SER A 520 27.89 -20.53 -22.17
N VAL A 521 28.26 -19.35 -22.65
CA VAL A 521 29.44 -18.62 -22.18
C VAL A 521 29.35 -18.27 -20.69
N LEU A 522 28.18 -17.82 -20.22
CA LEU A 522 27.97 -17.53 -18.81
C LEU A 522 28.18 -18.78 -17.93
N ILE A 523 27.61 -19.91 -18.32
CA ILE A 523 27.78 -21.20 -17.60
C ILE A 523 29.26 -21.61 -17.58
N GLU A 524 29.95 -21.53 -18.72
CA GLU A 524 31.37 -21.87 -18.81
C GLU A 524 32.23 -21.00 -17.87
N GLN A 525 31.96 -19.68 -17.82
CA GLN A 525 32.68 -18.79 -16.92
C GLN A 525 32.36 -19.06 -15.44
N TYR A 526 31.11 -19.38 -15.13
CA TYR A 526 30.68 -19.77 -13.78
C TYR A 526 31.42 -21.05 -13.32
N ASP A 527 31.45 -22.09 -14.16
CA ASP A 527 32.15 -23.34 -13.86
C ASP A 527 33.65 -23.13 -13.63
N ARG A 528 34.30 -22.27 -14.44
CA ARG A 528 35.71 -21.89 -14.24
C ARG A 528 35.95 -21.18 -12.89
N LEU A 529 34.98 -20.38 -12.40
CA LEU A 529 35.10 -19.74 -11.08
C LEU A 529 34.97 -20.77 -9.96
N ILE A 530 34.02 -21.72 -10.09
CA ILE A 530 33.88 -22.84 -9.14
C ILE A 530 35.15 -23.70 -9.08
N GLU A 531 35.76 -24.04 -10.24
CA GLU A 531 37.03 -24.76 -10.29
C GLU A 531 38.18 -24.01 -9.61
N LYS A 532 38.16 -22.68 -9.62
CA LYS A 532 39.12 -21.82 -8.89
C LYS A 532 38.85 -21.71 -7.40
N GLY A 533 37.81 -22.37 -6.89
CA GLY A 533 37.47 -22.39 -5.46
C GLY A 533 36.52 -21.31 -5.00
N TYR A 534 35.94 -20.52 -5.90
CA TYR A 534 34.85 -19.60 -5.55
C TYR A 534 33.56 -20.35 -5.23
N THR A 535 32.71 -19.80 -4.41
CA THR A 535 31.41 -20.36 -4.02
C THR A 535 30.28 -19.53 -4.58
N TYR A 536 29.05 -20.03 -4.55
CA TYR A 536 27.85 -19.26 -4.94
C TYR A 536 27.60 -18.00 -4.09
N LYS A 537 28.37 -17.77 -3.04
CA LYS A 537 28.31 -16.59 -2.16
C LYS A 537 29.32 -15.52 -2.55
N ASP A 538 30.30 -15.87 -3.35
CA ASP A 538 31.33 -14.98 -3.86
C ASP A 538 30.89 -14.32 -5.17
#